data_4038db94d82cbf6fd1fdfa36197dd9a0
#
_entry.id   4038db94d82cbf6fd1fdfa36197dd9a0
#
_cell.length_a   1.000
_cell.length_b   1.000
_cell.length_c   1.000
_cell.angle_alpha   90.00
_cell.angle_beta   90.00
_cell.angle_gamma   90.00
#
_symmetry.space_group_name_H-M   'P 1'
#
loop_
_entity.id
_entity.type
_entity.pdbx_description
1 polymer ?
#
loop_
_entity_poly.entity_id
_entity_poly.type
_entity_poly.pdbx_seq_one_letter_code
_entity_poly.pdbx_strand_id
1 'polypeptide(L)'
;MLLLLPLLELLPLLLDHQARHKQAELDSRQCLSGPHKDDLLVDINGLSAKTYGSQGQTRTAALSLKLAQREIFQAETEEWPVLLLDDVLSELDSRRQAFILNRIRGGQVFITCCEEEKLEGLEGGKAFHVQGGSLI
;
A
#
# COMPACT_ATOMS: atom_id res chain seq x y z
N MET A 1 -6.33 -18.17 -3.74
CA MET A 1 -5.66 -19.33 -3.15
C MET A 1 -4.16 -19.07 -3.31
N LEU A 2 -3.54 -18.46 -2.29
CA LEU A 2 -2.08 -18.30 -2.26
C LEU A 2 -1.49 -19.70 -2.13
N LEU A 3 -0.84 -20.18 -3.17
CA LEU A 3 0.03 -21.34 -3.09
C LEU A 3 1.25 -20.93 -2.24
N LEU A 4 1.17 -21.15 -0.93
CA LEU A 4 2.34 -21.25 -0.08
C LEU A 4 3.09 -22.50 -0.56
N LEU A 5 4.02 -22.33 -1.51
CA LEU A 5 5.07 -23.32 -1.70
C LEU A 5 5.74 -23.51 -0.33
N PRO A 6 5.94 -24.76 0.11
CA PRO A 6 6.56 -24.98 1.42
C PRO A 6 7.88 -24.22 1.48
N LEU A 7 8.08 -23.45 2.52
CA LEU A 7 9.33 -22.70 2.77
C LEU A 7 10.59 -23.55 2.57
N LEU A 8 10.48 -24.86 2.81
CA LEU A 8 11.53 -25.87 2.61
C LEU A 8 11.95 -26.05 1.14
N GLU A 9 11.06 -25.80 0.16
CA GLU A 9 11.39 -25.89 -1.27
C GLU A 9 11.98 -24.58 -1.82
N LEU A 10 11.63 -23.44 -1.23
CA LEU A 10 12.14 -22.13 -1.64
C LEU A 10 13.56 -21.86 -1.12
N LEU A 11 13.90 -22.38 0.06
CA LEU A 11 15.20 -22.11 0.69
C LEU A 11 16.40 -22.58 -0.16
N PRO A 12 16.43 -23.79 -0.74
CA PRO A 12 17.53 -24.22 -1.60
C PRO A 12 17.67 -23.34 -2.85
N LEU A 13 16.55 -22.94 -3.46
CA LEU A 13 16.56 -22.06 -4.64
C LEU A 13 17.11 -20.68 -4.31
N LEU A 14 16.75 -20.13 -3.16
CA LEU A 14 17.26 -18.84 -2.69
C LEU A 14 18.77 -18.91 -2.41
N LEU A 15 19.24 -19.96 -1.74
CA LEU A 15 20.65 -20.15 -1.42
C LEU A 15 21.50 -20.31 -2.70
N ASP A 16 21.03 -21.06 -3.68
CA ASP A 16 21.69 -21.22 -4.98
C ASP A 16 21.72 -19.89 -5.75
N HIS A 17 20.62 -19.14 -5.73
CA HIS A 17 20.55 -17.82 -6.34
C HIS A 17 21.53 -16.83 -5.68
N GLN A 18 21.58 -16.79 -4.34
CA GLN A 18 22.53 -15.96 -3.60
C GLN A 18 23.98 -16.35 -3.88
N ALA A 19 24.30 -17.66 -3.95
CA ALA A 19 25.63 -18.13 -4.27
C ALA A 19 26.11 -17.66 -5.65
N ARG A 20 25.23 -17.69 -6.66
CA ARG A 20 25.54 -17.24 -8.03
C ARG A 20 25.75 -15.72 -8.12
N HIS A 21 25.07 -14.95 -7.30
CA HIS A 21 25.12 -13.48 -7.36
C HIS A 21 26.08 -12.84 -6.34
N LYS A 22 26.70 -13.65 -5.47
CA LYS A 22 27.56 -13.18 -4.37
C LYS A 22 28.62 -12.18 -4.82
N GLN A 23 29.36 -12.46 -5.92
CA GLN A 23 30.40 -11.57 -6.37
C GLN A 23 29.83 -10.24 -6.89
N ALA A 24 28.73 -10.30 -7.65
CA ALA A 24 28.06 -9.10 -8.15
C ALA A 24 27.48 -8.23 -7.02
N GLU A 25 26.99 -8.85 -5.94
CA GLU A 25 26.52 -8.14 -4.74
C GLU A 25 27.66 -7.44 -4.00
N LEU A 26 28.81 -8.10 -3.88
CA LEU A 26 30.01 -7.49 -3.28
C LEU A 26 30.52 -6.31 -4.10
N ASP A 27 30.57 -6.45 -5.40
CA ASP A 27 31.07 -5.42 -6.33
C ASP A 27 30.12 -4.20 -6.38
N SER A 28 28.80 -4.44 -6.41
CA SER A 28 27.79 -3.40 -6.45
C SER A 28 27.45 -2.80 -5.08
N ARG A 29 27.84 -3.47 -3.99
CA ARG A 29 27.46 -3.16 -2.59
C ARG A 29 25.93 -3.09 -2.40
N GLN A 30 25.19 -3.89 -3.16
CA GLN A 30 23.74 -3.97 -3.11
C GLN A 30 23.30 -5.43 -3.06
N CYS A 31 22.30 -5.73 -2.26
CA CYS A 31 21.61 -7.04 -2.35
C CYS A 31 20.86 -7.13 -3.69
N LEU A 32 21.19 -8.13 -4.49
CA LEU A 32 20.56 -8.40 -5.78
C LEU A 32 19.41 -9.41 -5.67
N SER A 33 19.31 -10.09 -4.52
CA SER A 33 18.31 -11.13 -4.25
C SER A 33 17.54 -10.84 -2.98
N GLY A 34 16.24 -11.05 -2.99
CA GLY A 34 15.39 -10.93 -1.81
C GLY A 34 14.05 -10.25 -2.08
N PRO A 35 13.15 -10.21 -1.10
CA PRO A 35 11.79 -9.69 -1.26
C PRO A 35 11.71 -8.23 -1.77
N HIS A 36 12.77 -7.44 -1.54
CA HIS A 36 12.87 -6.06 -2.04
C HIS A 36 13.10 -5.98 -3.56
N LYS A 37 13.40 -7.09 -4.23
CA LYS A 37 13.53 -7.21 -5.69
C LYS A 37 12.30 -7.87 -6.33
N ASP A 38 11.42 -8.43 -5.53
CA ASP A 38 10.18 -9.02 -6.03
C ASP A 38 9.23 -7.94 -6.53
N ASP A 39 8.42 -8.27 -7.51
CA ASP A 39 7.38 -7.40 -8.04
C ASP A 39 6.00 -8.04 -7.81
N LEU A 40 5.02 -7.24 -7.48
CA LEU A 40 3.64 -7.69 -7.32
C LEU A 40 2.87 -7.44 -8.62
N LEU A 41 2.46 -8.52 -9.25
CA LEU A 41 1.63 -8.43 -10.45
C LEU A 41 0.16 -8.29 -10.04
N VAL A 42 -0.44 -7.18 -10.44
CA VAL A 42 -1.85 -6.87 -10.18
C VAL A 42 -2.59 -6.78 -11.50
N ASP A 43 -3.62 -7.60 -11.65
CA ASP A 43 -4.51 -7.55 -12.80
C ASP A 43 -5.87 -6.94 -12.41
N ILE A 44 -6.38 -6.08 -13.27
CA ILE A 44 -7.73 -5.51 -13.16
C ILE A 44 -8.52 -5.99 -14.36
N ASN A 45 -9.55 -6.81 -14.12
CA ASN A 45 -10.36 -7.44 -15.16
C ASN A 45 -9.54 -8.23 -16.21
N GLY A 46 -8.47 -8.91 -15.75
CA GLY A 46 -7.60 -9.71 -16.60
C GLY A 46 -6.56 -8.92 -17.40
N LEU A 47 -6.42 -7.63 -17.16
CA LEU A 47 -5.40 -6.78 -17.76
C LEU A 47 -4.43 -6.27 -16.69
N SER A 48 -3.13 -6.31 -17.01
CA SER A 48 -2.09 -5.82 -16.09
C SER A 48 -2.31 -4.35 -15.72
N ALA A 49 -2.49 -4.09 -14.43
CA ALA A 49 -2.65 -2.74 -13.92
C ALA A 49 -1.44 -1.84 -14.20
N LYS A 50 -0.24 -2.42 -14.22
CA LYS A 50 1.01 -1.71 -14.52
C LYS A 50 1.08 -1.21 -15.96
N THR A 51 0.54 -1.97 -16.91
CA THR A 51 0.65 -1.68 -18.35
C THR A 51 -0.58 -0.96 -18.89
N TYR A 52 -1.76 -1.36 -18.44
CA TYR A 52 -3.04 -0.92 -19.02
C TYR A 52 -3.94 -0.17 -18.02
N GLY A 53 -3.54 -0.10 -16.76
CA GLY A 53 -4.32 0.59 -15.74
C GLY A 53 -4.32 2.11 -15.97
N SER A 54 -5.51 2.74 -15.85
CA SER A 54 -5.56 4.19 -15.73
C SER A 54 -4.93 4.63 -14.40
N GLN A 55 -4.51 5.88 -14.31
CA GLN A 55 -3.93 6.45 -13.08
C GLN A 55 -4.81 6.17 -11.84
N GLY A 56 -6.12 6.45 -11.96
CA GLY A 56 -7.06 6.20 -10.88
C GLY A 56 -7.23 4.71 -10.52
N GLN A 57 -7.14 3.81 -11.50
CA GLN A 57 -7.18 2.36 -11.26
C GLN A 57 -5.93 1.88 -10.52
N THR A 58 -4.75 2.27 -10.98
CA THR A 58 -3.48 1.89 -10.36
C THR A 58 -3.38 2.39 -8.91
N ARG A 59 -3.80 3.63 -8.66
CA ARG A 59 -3.83 4.21 -7.32
C ARG A 59 -4.85 3.54 -6.41
N THR A 60 -6.04 3.25 -6.92
CA THR A 60 -7.06 2.50 -6.17
C THR A 60 -6.55 1.10 -5.81
N ALA A 61 -5.86 0.42 -6.72
CA ALA A 61 -5.25 -0.89 -6.45
C ALA A 61 -4.18 -0.80 -5.36
N ALA A 62 -3.26 0.17 -5.47
CA ALA A 62 -2.22 0.38 -4.45
C ALA A 62 -2.80 0.67 -3.07
N LEU A 63 -3.83 1.52 -3.00
CA LEU A 63 -4.50 1.83 -1.75
C LEU A 63 -5.26 0.63 -1.18
N SER A 64 -5.90 -0.17 -2.04
CA SER A 64 -6.58 -1.42 -1.62
C SER A 64 -5.58 -2.41 -1.00
N LEU A 65 -4.36 -2.52 -1.55
CA LEU A 65 -3.30 -3.34 -0.97
C LEU A 65 -2.84 -2.81 0.40
N LYS A 66 -2.74 -1.49 0.56
CA LYS A 66 -2.41 -0.87 1.86
C LYS A 66 -3.50 -1.10 2.90
N LEU A 67 -4.77 -1.01 2.52
CA LEU A 67 -5.87 -1.33 3.42
C LEU A 67 -5.89 -2.82 3.79
N ALA A 68 -5.64 -3.71 2.83
CA ALA A 68 -5.53 -5.15 3.11
C ALA A 68 -4.34 -5.46 4.06
N GLN A 69 -3.19 -4.80 3.88
CA GLN A 69 -2.05 -4.92 4.79
C GLN A 69 -2.42 -4.50 6.21
N ARG A 70 -3.20 -3.44 6.37
CA ARG A 70 -3.71 -2.97 7.65
C ARG A 70 -4.61 -3.99 8.36
N GLU A 71 -5.51 -4.64 7.61
CA GLU A 71 -6.38 -5.71 8.13
C GLU A 71 -5.56 -6.94 8.57
N ILE A 72 -4.55 -7.34 7.79
CA ILE A 72 -3.65 -8.44 8.14
C ILE A 72 -2.90 -8.12 9.43
N PHE A 73 -2.37 -6.91 9.56
CA PHE A 73 -1.64 -6.48 10.76
C PHE A 73 -2.54 -6.56 12.00
N GLN A 74 -3.76 -6.04 11.90
CA GLN A 74 -4.73 -6.10 12.99
C GLN A 74 -5.08 -7.55 13.37
N ALA A 75 -5.27 -8.42 12.37
CA ALA A 75 -5.59 -9.82 12.62
C ALA A 75 -4.44 -10.60 13.31
N GLU A 76 -3.18 -10.22 13.05
CA GLU A 76 -2.01 -10.86 13.64
C GLU A 76 -1.63 -10.31 15.01
N THR A 77 -1.83 -9.00 15.22
CA THR A 77 -1.37 -8.32 16.45
C THR A 77 -2.48 -7.93 17.41
N GLU A 78 -3.74 -8.08 16.97
CA GLU A 78 -4.94 -7.59 17.68
C GLU A 78 -4.98 -6.05 17.86
N GLU A 79 -4.03 -5.34 17.25
CA GLU A 79 -3.91 -3.89 17.33
C GLU A 79 -4.06 -3.24 15.94
N TRP A 80 -4.77 -2.11 15.87
CA TRP A 80 -4.87 -1.34 14.64
C TRP A 80 -3.63 -0.47 14.44
N PRO A 81 -2.91 -0.59 13.32
CA PRO A 81 -1.84 0.32 13.01
C PRO A 81 -2.37 1.72 12.69
N VAL A 82 -1.57 2.74 12.95
CA VAL A 82 -1.86 4.11 12.52
C VAL A 82 -1.81 4.16 10.99
N LEU A 83 -2.86 4.66 10.36
CA LEU A 83 -2.95 4.83 8.91
C LEU A 83 -2.67 6.29 8.55
N LEU A 84 -1.71 6.49 7.66
CA LEU A 84 -1.36 7.80 7.12
C LEU A 84 -1.71 7.83 5.63
N LEU A 85 -2.62 8.73 5.24
CA LEU A 85 -3.07 8.93 3.86
C LEU A 85 -2.70 10.36 3.44
N ASP A 86 -1.59 10.47 2.71
CA ASP A 86 -1.08 11.77 2.26
C ASP A 86 -1.56 12.06 0.85
N ASP A 87 -2.41 13.08 0.71
CA ASP A 87 -3.05 13.58 -0.51
C ASP A 87 -3.70 12.50 -1.41
N VAL A 88 -4.11 11.38 -0.80
CA VAL A 88 -4.65 10.24 -1.55
C VAL A 88 -6.01 10.54 -2.15
N LEU A 89 -6.79 11.42 -1.51
CA LEU A 89 -8.17 11.73 -1.93
C LEU A 89 -8.23 12.64 -3.15
N SER A 90 -7.22 13.49 -3.37
CA SER A 90 -7.20 14.47 -4.47
C SER A 90 -7.32 13.83 -5.86
N GLU A 91 -6.88 12.59 -5.98
CA GLU A 91 -6.74 11.89 -7.25
C GLU A 91 -7.81 10.83 -7.50
N LEU A 92 -8.77 10.73 -6.59
CA LEU A 92 -9.87 9.79 -6.66
C LEU A 92 -11.18 10.52 -6.99
N ASP A 93 -12.03 9.88 -7.77
CA ASP A 93 -13.41 10.33 -7.94
C ASP A 93 -14.22 10.13 -6.64
N SER A 94 -15.30 10.89 -6.48
CA SER A 94 -16.12 10.89 -5.26
C SER A 94 -16.64 9.51 -4.86
N ARG A 95 -16.93 8.63 -5.83
CA ARG A 95 -17.40 7.27 -5.55
C ARG A 95 -16.30 6.41 -4.92
N ARG A 96 -15.05 6.53 -5.42
CA ARG A 96 -13.90 5.83 -4.85
C ARG A 96 -13.49 6.39 -3.52
N GLN A 97 -13.56 7.73 -3.36
CA GLN A 97 -13.34 8.38 -2.06
C GLN A 97 -14.30 7.81 -1.01
N ALA A 98 -15.60 7.85 -1.27
CA ALA A 98 -16.63 7.33 -0.37
C ALA A 98 -16.41 5.83 -0.06
N PHE A 99 -16.05 5.02 -1.07
CA PHE A 99 -15.77 3.60 -0.86
C PHE A 99 -14.61 3.38 0.10
N ILE A 100 -13.53 4.14 -0.02
CA ILE A 100 -12.34 4.04 0.82
C ILE A 100 -12.63 4.51 2.22
N LEU A 101 -13.20 5.72 2.36
CA LEU A 101 -13.53 6.32 3.66
C LEU A 101 -14.46 5.42 4.47
N ASN A 102 -15.45 4.81 3.83
CA ASN A 102 -16.38 3.88 4.48
C ASN A 102 -15.74 2.52 4.88
N ARG A 103 -14.58 2.17 4.35
CA ARG A 103 -13.83 0.95 4.68
C ARG A 103 -12.82 1.15 5.81
N ILE A 104 -12.45 2.38 6.09
CA ILE A 104 -11.51 2.68 7.17
C ILE A 104 -12.26 2.64 8.50
N ARG A 105 -12.16 1.52 9.19
CA ARG A 105 -12.77 1.32 10.51
C ARG A 105 -11.70 0.98 11.54
N GLY A 106 -11.88 1.47 12.77
CA GLY A 106 -10.94 1.23 13.88
C GLY A 106 -9.60 1.97 13.72
N GLY A 107 -8.86 2.09 14.83
CA GLY A 107 -7.53 2.71 14.87
C GLY A 107 -7.51 4.21 14.58
N GLN A 108 -6.33 4.78 14.61
CA GLN A 108 -6.10 6.18 14.31
C GLN A 108 -5.75 6.36 12.82
N VAL A 109 -6.36 7.37 12.20
CA VAL A 109 -6.15 7.69 10.77
C VAL A 109 -5.86 9.17 10.63
N PHE A 110 -4.81 9.50 9.90
CA PHE A 110 -4.49 10.86 9.49
C PHE A 110 -4.64 10.96 7.98
N ILE A 111 -5.39 11.95 7.53
CA ILE A 111 -5.63 12.21 6.11
C ILE A 111 -5.22 13.64 5.84
N THR A 112 -4.34 13.85 4.88
CA THR A 112 -4.06 15.19 4.36
C THR A 112 -4.79 15.39 3.03
N CYS A 113 -5.30 16.58 2.81
CA CYS A 113 -5.91 17.01 1.56
C CYS A 113 -5.83 18.51 1.39
N CYS A 114 -5.84 18.98 0.15
CA CYS A 114 -5.85 20.42 -0.17
C CYS A 114 -7.25 21.00 -0.31
N GLU A 115 -8.28 20.17 -0.44
CA GLU A 115 -9.66 20.56 -0.69
C GLU A 115 -10.56 20.03 0.43
N GLU A 116 -11.19 20.94 1.18
CA GLU A 116 -12.06 20.60 2.31
C GLU A 116 -13.29 19.79 1.89
N GLU A 117 -13.83 20.07 0.71
CA GLU A 117 -14.99 19.38 0.12
C GLU A 117 -14.80 17.87 0.01
N LYS A 118 -13.55 17.40 -0.10
CA LYS A 118 -13.21 15.96 -0.16
C LYS A 118 -13.35 15.25 1.17
N LEU A 119 -13.48 15.98 2.27
CA LEU A 119 -13.69 15.44 3.61
C LEU A 119 -15.17 15.39 4.01
N GLU A 120 -16.09 15.95 3.22
CA GLU A 120 -17.53 16.00 3.54
C GLU A 120 -18.18 14.63 3.74
N GLY A 121 -17.57 13.56 3.21
CA GLY A 121 -18.03 12.17 3.40
C GLY A 121 -17.51 11.47 4.66
N LEU A 122 -16.69 12.15 5.48
CA LEU A 122 -16.16 11.59 6.73
C LEU A 122 -17.18 11.75 7.87
N GLU A 123 -17.72 10.64 8.33
CA GLU A 123 -18.52 10.61 9.54
C GLU A 123 -17.61 10.57 10.77
N GLY A 124 -17.43 11.71 11.40
CA GLY A 124 -16.62 11.87 12.61
C GLY A 124 -15.15 12.25 12.33
N GLY A 125 -14.40 12.47 13.41
CA GLY A 125 -13.01 12.93 13.33
C GLY A 125 -12.86 14.40 13.67
N LYS A 126 -11.64 14.93 13.55
CA LYS A 126 -11.31 16.34 13.79
C LYS A 126 -10.53 16.85 12.58
N ALA A 127 -11.04 17.91 11.97
CA ALA A 127 -10.32 18.63 10.93
C ALA A 127 -9.37 19.66 11.58
N PHE A 128 -8.20 19.78 10.99
CA PHE A 128 -7.19 20.77 11.34
C PHE A 128 -6.84 21.55 10.07
N HIS A 129 -6.95 22.86 10.11
CA HIS A 129 -6.53 23.71 9.01
C HIS A 129 -5.09 24.16 9.24
N VAL A 130 -4.27 24.05 8.21
CA VAL A 130 -2.86 24.46 8.25
C VAL A 130 -2.63 25.54 7.19
N GLN A 131 -2.18 26.71 7.62
CA GLN A 131 -1.83 27.80 6.73
C GLN A 131 -0.51 28.44 7.16
N GLY A 132 0.42 28.58 6.20
CA GLY A 132 1.73 29.17 6.49
C GLY A 132 2.54 28.38 7.55
N GLY A 133 2.35 27.06 7.67
CA GLY A 133 3.02 26.19 8.65
C GLY A 133 2.43 26.27 10.07
N SER A 134 1.30 26.93 10.24
CA SER A 134 0.61 27.04 11.54
C SER A 134 -0.80 26.46 11.49
N LEU A 135 -1.26 25.90 12.59
CA LEU A 135 -2.65 25.50 12.78
C LEU A 135 -3.51 26.73 13.01
N ILE A 136 -4.65 26.79 12.32
CA ILE A 136 -5.65 27.85 12.45
C ILE A 136 -7.01 27.29 12.77
#